data_cef176e364decf98f57e441f227e2ece
#
_entry.id   cef176e364decf98f57e441f227e2ece
#
_cell.length_a   1.000
_cell.length_b   1.000
_cell.length_c   1.000
_cell.angle_alpha   90.00
_cell.angle_beta   90.00
_cell.angle_gamma   90.00
#
_symmetry.space_group_name_H-M   'P 1'
#
loop_
_entity.id
_entity.type
_entity.pdbx_description
1 polymer ?
#
loop_
_entity_poly.entity_id
_entity_poly.type
_entity_poly.pdbx_seq_one_letter_code
_entity_poly.pdbx_strand_id
1 'polypeptide(L)'
;MVKSMRTRFDEQLRQLNVELIRMGSLCEEAISIAAKVLEGEKNISNERVFAIEGEIDQLEHDIESLCMRMLLQQQPVASDLRVISAALKMISDMERIGDQAADIAELCPYVGDTLAQGRLHITNMARAAVSMVTESVEAFVQGDLKMACKVVQDDDKVDELFLKVRAELISCLKEEVGDPEAILDLLMIAKYFERIGDHAVNVAEWVEYSITGIHESNEHHPQNVL
;
A
#
# COMPACT_ATOMS: atom_id res chain seq x y z
N MET A 1 3.74 41.03 2.53
CA MET A 1 4.72 39.95 2.27
C MET A 1 4.34 38.65 2.96
N VAL A 2 4.17 38.59 4.28
CA VAL A 2 3.82 37.36 5.04
C VAL A 2 2.50 36.69 4.58
N LYS A 3 1.45 37.52 4.32
CA LYS A 3 0.14 36.97 3.86
C LYS A 3 0.21 36.30 2.49
N SER A 4 1.08 36.79 1.58
CA SER A 4 1.31 36.18 0.26
C SER A 4 2.11 34.88 0.33
N MET A 5 3.05 34.76 1.28
CA MET A 5 3.81 33.52 1.49
C MET A 5 2.91 32.39 2.03
N ARG A 6 2.05 32.69 3.01
CA ARG A 6 1.12 31.70 3.56
C ARG A 6 0.12 31.18 2.51
N THR A 7 -0.42 32.08 1.67
CA THR A 7 -1.32 31.68 0.57
C THR A 7 -0.63 30.71 -0.39
N ARG A 8 0.63 30.97 -0.73
CA ARG A 8 1.40 30.08 -1.61
C ARG A 8 1.68 28.71 -0.97
N PHE A 9 1.97 28.69 0.34
CA PHE A 9 2.13 27.44 1.08
C PHE A 9 0.83 26.63 1.08
N ASP A 10 -0.30 27.27 1.34
CA ASP A 10 -1.62 26.61 1.35
C ASP A 10 -2.00 26.07 -0.05
N GLU A 11 -1.57 26.71 -1.12
CA GLU A 11 -1.72 26.20 -2.50
C GLU A 11 -0.84 24.96 -2.74
N GLN A 12 0.43 24.98 -2.30
CA GLN A 12 1.32 23.85 -2.44
C GLN A 12 0.87 22.64 -1.59
N LEU A 13 0.32 22.91 -0.39
CA LEU A 13 -0.25 21.85 0.45
C LEU A 13 -1.48 21.20 -0.21
N ARG A 14 -2.33 22.00 -0.85
CA ARG A 14 -3.45 21.44 -1.63
C ARG A 14 -2.96 20.61 -2.81
N GLN A 15 -1.93 21.06 -3.52
CA GLN A 15 -1.31 20.28 -4.58
C GLN A 15 -0.73 18.96 -4.05
N LEU A 16 -0.01 18.98 -2.93
CA LEU A 16 0.50 17.79 -2.27
C LEU A 16 -0.61 16.76 -1.98
N ASN A 17 -1.72 17.22 -1.41
CA ASN A 17 -2.86 16.34 -1.15
C ASN A 17 -3.44 15.73 -2.43
N VAL A 18 -3.55 16.51 -3.51
CA VAL A 18 -4.06 16.01 -4.81
C VAL A 18 -3.13 14.94 -5.38
N GLU A 19 -1.80 15.14 -5.33
CA GLU A 19 -0.86 14.16 -5.86
C GLU A 19 -0.81 12.90 -4.99
N LEU A 20 -0.94 13.00 -3.67
CA LEU A 20 -1.06 11.84 -2.77
C LEU A 20 -2.33 11.03 -3.04
N ILE A 21 -3.48 11.68 -3.24
CA ILE A 21 -4.72 10.99 -3.63
C ILE A 21 -4.53 10.27 -4.97
N ARG A 22 -3.89 10.93 -5.94
CA ARG A 22 -3.61 10.33 -7.24
C ARG A 22 -2.72 9.09 -7.11
N MET A 23 -1.65 9.18 -6.31
CA MET A 23 -0.75 8.06 -6.04
C MET A 23 -1.49 6.90 -5.36
N GLY A 24 -2.32 7.18 -4.35
CA GLY A 24 -3.19 6.20 -3.69
C GLY A 24 -4.13 5.49 -4.67
N SER A 25 -4.77 6.25 -5.56
CA SER A 25 -5.65 5.68 -6.58
C SER A 25 -4.91 4.77 -7.58
N LEU A 26 -3.65 5.07 -7.89
CA LEU A 26 -2.81 4.19 -8.73
C LEU A 26 -2.42 2.91 -7.98
N CYS A 27 -2.07 3.01 -6.70
CA CYS A 27 -1.82 1.82 -5.86
C CYS A 27 -3.07 0.92 -5.81
N GLU A 28 -4.25 1.49 -5.57
CA GLU A 28 -5.53 0.78 -5.58
C GLU A 28 -5.79 0.10 -6.93
N GLU A 29 -5.57 0.81 -8.06
CA GLU A 29 -5.73 0.26 -9.41
C GLU A 29 -4.74 -0.90 -9.64
N ALA A 30 -3.47 -0.76 -9.27
CA ALA A 30 -2.45 -1.80 -9.43
C ALA A 30 -2.82 -3.07 -8.67
N ILE A 31 -3.18 -2.96 -7.37
CA ILE A 31 -3.60 -4.09 -6.54
C ILE A 31 -4.84 -4.77 -7.14
N SER A 32 -5.84 -3.98 -7.53
CA SER A 32 -7.10 -4.50 -8.08
C SER A 32 -6.89 -5.23 -9.40
N ILE A 33 -6.00 -4.74 -10.27
CA ILE A 33 -5.67 -5.40 -11.54
C ILE A 33 -4.88 -6.68 -11.27
N ALA A 34 -3.88 -6.66 -10.41
CA ALA A 34 -3.10 -7.85 -10.05
C ALA A 34 -4.01 -8.96 -9.50
N ALA A 35 -4.98 -8.63 -8.64
CA ALA A 35 -5.97 -9.58 -8.13
C ALA A 35 -6.86 -10.17 -9.24
N LYS A 36 -7.31 -9.36 -10.20
CA LYS A 36 -8.12 -9.83 -11.34
C LYS A 36 -7.34 -10.70 -12.31
N VAL A 37 -6.05 -10.38 -12.53
CA VAL A 37 -5.15 -11.24 -13.32
C VAL A 37 -5.01 -12.61 -12.64
N LEU A 38 -4.83 -12.62 -11.32
CA LEU A 38 -4.78 -13.86 -10.54
C LEU A 38 -6.08 -14.67 -10.64
N GLU A 39 -7.24 -14.00 -10.72
CA GLU A 39 -8.55 -14.65 -10.93
C GLU A 39 -8.73 -15.22 -12.34
N GLY A 40 -7.81 -14.91 -13.26
CA GLY A 40 -7.84 -15.40 -14.64
C GLY A 40 -8.79 -14.62 -15.55
N GLU A 41 -9.06 -13.35 -15.26
CA GLU A 41 -9.85 -12.49 -16.15
C GLU A 41 -9.11 -12.25 -17.47
N LYS A 42 -9.67 -12.79 -18.57
CA LYS A 42 -9.00 -12.89 -19.91
C LYS A 42 -8.72 -11.56 -20.60
N ASN A 43 -9.29 -10.44 -20.12
CA ASN A 43 -9.18 -9.14 -20.80
C ASN A 43 -8.24 -8.17 -20.06
N ILE A 44 -7.51 -8.65 -19.06
CA ILE A 44 -6.63 -7.83 -18.22
C ILE A 44 -5.20 -8.32 -18.42
N SER A 45 -4.29 -7.38 -18.69
CA SER A 45 -2.88 -7.65 -18.97
C SER A 45 -1.99 -7.22 -17.80
N ASN A 46 -1.00 -8.03 -17.45
CA ASN A 46 0.07 -7.69 -16.50
C ASN A 46 0.79 -6.40 -16.90
N GLU A 47 0.92 -6.12 -18.21
CA GLU A 47 1.55 -4.91 -18.73
C GLU A 47 0.92 -3.63 -18.18
N ARG A 48 -0.40 -3.66 -17.86
CA ARG A 48 -1.06 -2.50 -17.25
C ARG A 48 -0.58 -2.26 -15.82
N VAL A 49 -0.31 -3.31 -15.03
CA VAL A 49 0.24 -3.19 -13.67
C VAL A 49 1.63 -2.56 -13.71
N PHE A 50 2.51 -3.04 -14.60
CA PHE A 50 3.85 -2.48 -14.76
C PHE A 50 3.85 -1.03 -15.25
N ALA A 51 2.87 -0.66 -16.11
CA ALA A 51 2.71 0.73 -16.53
C ALA A 51 2.28 1.63 -15.35
N ILE A 52 1.40 1.14 -14.48
CA ILE A 52 0.95 1.87 -13.28
C ILE A 52 2.07 2.01 -12.26
N GLU A 53 2.87 0.96 -12.05
CA GLU A 53 4.04 1.01 -11.18
C GLU A 53 5.00 2.12 -11.64
N GLY A 54 5.35 2.21 -12.92
CA GLY A 54 6.15 3.31 -13.45
C GLY A 54 5.50 4.70 -13.29
N GLU A 55 4.15 4.81 -13.28
CA GLU A 55 3.45 6.06 -12.96
C GLU A 55 3.55 6.40 -11.45
N ILE A 56 3.54 5.40 -10.57
CA ILE A 56 3.73 5.55 -9.11
C ILE A 56 5.13 6.06 -8.82
N ASP A 57 6.17 5.46 -9.41
CA ASP A 57 7.57 5.89 -9.29
C ASP A 57 7.75 7.36 -9.70
N GLN A 58 7.17 7.74 -10.83
CA GLN A 58 7.24 9.13 -11.29
C GLN A 58 6.56 10.07 -10.31
N LEU A 59 5.42 9.68 -9.72
CA LEU A 59 4.72 10.48 -8.71
C LEU A 59 5.51 10.58 -7.40
N GLU A 60 6.20 9.52 -6.96
CA GLU A 60 7.11 9.61 -5.81
C GLU A 60 8.12 10.74 -6.01
N HIS A 61 8.83 10.75 -7.14
CA HIS A 61 9.81 11.78 -7.47
C HIS A 61 9.21 13.20 -7.56
N ASP A 62 8.02 13.32 -8.15
CA ASP A 62 7.33 14.61 -8.30
C ASP A 62 6.88 15.16 -6.96
N ILE A 63 6.33 14.31 -6.08
CA ILE A 63 5.90 14.68 -4.72
C ILE A 63 7.12 15.01 -3.85
N GLU A 64 8.20 14.21 -3.91
CA GLU A 64 9.45 14.52 -3.22
C GLU A 64 9.96 15.90 -3.61
N SER A 65 10.01 16.19 -4.92
CA SER A 65 10.42 17.48 -5.46
C SER A 65 9.51 18.63 -4.99
N LEU A 66 8.19 18.41 -4.87
CA LEU A 66 7.25 19.38 -4.33
C LEU A 66 7.53 19.63 -2.84
N CYS A 67 7.69 18.61 -2.03
CA CYS A 67 8.01 18.70 -0.61
C CYS A 67 9.32 19.45 -0.38
N MET A 68 10.37 19.14 -1.14
CA MET A 68 11.65 19.85 -1.05
C MET A 68 11.51 21.34 -1.41
N ARG A 69 10.71 21.69 -2.43
CA ARG A 69 10.43 23.11 -2.75
C ARG A 69 9.68 23.81 -1.62
N MET A 70 8.72 23.14 -0.96
CA MET A 70 8.00 23.70 0.19
C MET A 70 8.94 23.99 1.36
N LEU A 71 9.85 23.07 1.67
CA LEU A 71 10.85 23.23 2.72
C LEU A 71 11.79 24.41 2.45
N LEU A 72 12.30 24.54 1.21
CA LEU A 72 13.29 25.53 0.86
C LEU A 72 12.71 26.95 0.71
N GLN A 73 11.48 27.08 0.24
CA GLN A 73 10.94 28.37 -0.21
C GLN A 73 10.01 29.04 0.81
N GLN A 74 9.41 28.29 1.76
CA GLN A 74 8.28 28.76 2.54
C GLN A 74 8.56 28.96 4.04
N GLN A 75 9.71 28.53 4.55
CA GLN A 75 10.05 28.56 5.98
C GLN A 75 8.88 28.02 6.83
N PRO A 76 8.50 26.73 6.65
CA PRO A 76 7.35 26.15 7.30
C PRO A 76 7.49 26.15 8.83
N VAL A 77 6.37 26.32 9.55
CA VAL A 77 6.34 26.20 11.02
C VAL A 77 6.32 24.72 11.43
N ALA A 78 6.47 24.43 12.72
CA ALA A 78 6.64 23.08 13.23
C ALA A 78 5.54 22.08 12.78
N SER A 79 4.26 22.51 12.74
CA SER A 79 3.15 21.70 12.23
C SER A 79 3.27 21.40 10.74
N ASP A 80 3.65 22.41 9.95
CA ASP A 80 3.83 22.28 8.51
C ASP A 80 4.99 21.31 8.18
N LEU A 81 6.08 21.38 8.97
CA LEU A 81 7.21 20.45 8.85
C LEU A 81 6.81 19.01 9.10
N ARG A 82 5.94 18.74 10.09
CA ARG A 82 5.45 17.38 10.36
C ARG A 82 4.66 16.83 9.17
N VAL A 83 3.76 17.62 8.61
CA VAL A 83 2.96 17.22 7.44
C VAL A 83 3.86 16.88 6.25
N ILE A 84 4.83 17.75 5.93
CA ILE A 84 5.75 17.52 4.82
C ILE A 84 6.65 16.29 5.09
N SER A 85 7.12 16.13 6.33
CA SER A 85 7.95 14.98 6.72
C SER A 85 7.17 13.66 6.64
N ALA A 86 5.92 13.65 7.09
CA ALA A 86 5.03 12.49 6.96
C ALA A 86 4.81 12.14 5.48
N ALA A 87 4.47 13.14 4.63
CA ALA A 87 4.26 12.92 3.21
C ALA A 87 5.49 12.30 2.53
N LEU A 88 6.71 12.78 2.84
CA LEU A 88 7.97 12.23 2.31
C LEU A 88 8.20 10.75 2.69
N LYS A 89 7.67 10.32 3.81
CA LYS A 89 7.73 8.91 4.25
C LYS A 89 6.64 8.07 3.61
N MET A 90 5.41 8.61 3.57
CA MET A 90 4.27 7.95 2.98
C MET A 90 4.51 7.59 1.51
N ILE A 91 5.11 8.48 0.70
CA ILE A 91 5.34 8.20 -0.72
C ILE A 91 6.26 7.01 -0.96
N SER A 92 7.27 6.81 -0.10
CA SER A 92 8.15 5.64 -0.21
C SER A 92 7.43 4.33 0.15
N ASP A 93 6.51 4.35 1.14
CA ASP A 93 5.67 3.18 1.41
C ASP A 93 4.65 2.94 0.28
N MET A 94 4.13 4.00 -0.35
CA MET A 94 3.20 3.88 -1.48
C MET A 94 3.90 3.36 -2.75
N GLU A 95 5.17 3.75 -3.00
CA GLU A 95 6.00 3.16 -4.07
C GLU A 95 6.17 1.66 -3.82
N ARG A 96 6.51 1.25 -2.58
CA ARG A 96 6.60 -0.18 -2.23
C ARG A 96 5.30 -0.94 -2.45
N ILE A 97 4.15 -0.33 -2.24
CA ILE A 97 2.85 -0.93 -2.57
C ILE A 97 2.74 -1.19 -4.09
N GLY A 98 3.19 -0.25 -4.92
CA GLY A 98 3.26 -0.41 -6.38
C GLY A 98 4.17 -1.57 -6.79
N ASP A 99 5.40 -1.62 -6.24
CA ASP A 99 6.35 -2.72 -6.41
C ASP A 99 5.74 -4.09 -6.11
N GLN A 100 5.08 -4.21 -4.93
CA GLN A 100 4.46 -5.48 -4.54
C GLN A 100 3.32 -5.90 -5.47
N ALA A 101 2.54 -4.94 -5.99
CA ALA A 101 1.50 -5.23 -6.97
C ALA A 101 2.10 -5.71 -8.32
N ALA A 102 3.24 -5.15 -8.74
CA ALA A 102 3.99 -5.59 -9.91
C ALA A 102 4.57 -7.01 -9.71
N ASP A 103 5.17 -7.29 -8.55
CA ASP A 103 5.67 -8.62 -8.17
C ASP A 103 4.55 -9.68 -8.23
N ILE A 104 3.34 -9.35 -7.73
CA ILE A 104 2.17 -10.24 -7.84
C ILE A 104 1.83 -10.50 -9.32
N ALA A 105 1.78 -9.45 -10.14
CA ALA A 105 1.46 -9.58 -11.55
C ALA A 105 2.49 -10.43 -12.31
N GLU A 106 3.78 -10.35 -11.94
CA GLU A 106 4.86 -11.15 -12.52
C GLU A 106 4.66 -12.65 -12.23
N LEU A 107 4.20 -13.01 -11.04
CA LEU A 107 3.99 -14.41 -10.64
C LEU A 107 2.68 -15.01 -11.18
N CYS A 108 1.65 -14.21 -11.45
CA CYS A 108 0.34 -14.69 -11.89
C CYS A 108 0.35 -15.70 -13.05
N PRO A 109 1.20 -15.56 -14.11
CA PRO A 109 1.24 -16.51 -15.20
C PRO A 109 1.66 -17.94 -14.81
N TYR A 110 2.41 -18.09 -13.72
CA TYR A 110 2.96 -19.38 -13.27
C TYR A 110 2.02 -20.16 -12.37
N VAL A 111 1.00 -19.52 -11.82
CA VAL A 111 0.07 -20.14 -10.84
C VAL A 111 -0.94 -21.10 -11.48
N GLY A 112 -1.23 -20.97 -12.79
CA GLY A 112 -2.16 -21.86 -13.50
C GLY A 112 -3.59 -21.91 -12.91
N ASP A 113 -4.39 -22.92 -13.33
CA ASP A 113 -5.79 -23.07 -12.88
C ASP A 113 -5.94 -23.90 -11.58
N THR A 114 -4.84 -24.29 -10.97
CA THR A 114 -4.75 -25.47 -10.09
C THR A 114 -5.41 -25.32 -8.71
N LEU A 115 -5.69 -24.12 -8.20
CA LEU A 115 -6.07 -23.91 -6.80
C LEU A 115 -7.24 -22.92 -6.60
N ALA A 116 -8.45 -23.34 -6.99
CA ALA A 116 -9.64 -22.48 -6.88
C ALA A 116 -10.00 -22.04 -5.44
N GLN A 117 -9.68 -22.84 -4.41
CA GLN A 117 -10.03 -22.52 -3.01
C GLN A 117 -9.07 -21.51 -2.36
N GLY A 118 -7.76 -21.67 -2.53
CA GLY A 118 -6.77 -20.71 -2.02
C GLY A 118 -6.91 -19.32 -2.66
N ARG A 119 -7.35 -19.23 -3.91
CA ARG A 119 -7.59 -17.96 -4.60
C ARG A 119 -8.65 -17.09 -3.94
N LEU A 120 -9.70 -17.67 -3.33
CA LEU A 120 -10.75 -16.91 -2.68
C LEU A 120 -10.21 -16.09 -1.49
N HIS A 121 -9.35 -16.69 -0.65
CA HIS A 121 -8.76 -15.95 0.47
C HIS A 121 -7.75 -14.90 0.01
N ILE A 122 -6.96 -15.17 -1.04
CA ILE A 122 -6.05 -14.20 -1.65
C ILE A 122 -6.82 -12.99 -2.22
N THR A 123 -7.96 -13.22 -2.88
CA THR A 123 -8.85 -12.13 -3.34
C THR A 123 -9.37 -11.30 -2.16
N ASN A 124 -9.69 -11.94 -1.03
CA ASN A 124 -10.10 -11.20 0.17
C ASN A 124 -8.94 -10.39 0.77
N MET A 125 -7.70 -10.91 0.74
CA MET A 125 -6.51 -10.15 1.10
C MET A 125 -6.36 -8.91 0.22
N ALA A 126 -6.49 -9.05 -1.11
CA ALA A 126 -6.42 -7.94 -2.05
C ALA A 126 -7.44 -6.84 -1.72
N ARG A 127 -8.71 -7.21 -1.43
CA ARG A 127 -9.75 -6.25 -1.05
C ARG A 127 -9.43 -5.54 0.27
N ALA A 128 -8.94 -6.28 1.26
CA ALA A 128 -8.54 -5.70 2.53
C ALA A 128 -7.37 -4.71 2.35
N ALA A 129 -6.34 -5.08 1.58
CA ALA A 129 -5.21 -4.22 1.27
C ALA A 129 -5.64 -2.94 0.54
N VAL A 130 -6.52 -3.03 -0.48
CA VAL A 130 -7.10 -1.86 -1.16
C VAL A 130 -7.79 -0.93 -0.17
N SER A 131 -8.64 -1.47 0.73
CA SER A 131 -9.34 -0.66 1.74
C SER A 131 -8.36 0.05 2.67
N MET A 132 -7.32 -0.65 3.14
CA MET A 132 -6.29 -0.08 4.01
C MET A 132 -5.51 1.06 3.33
N VAL A 133 -5.09 0.87 2.07
CA VAL A 133 -4.37 1.89 1.29
C VAL A 133 -5.26 3.12 1.08
N THR A 134 -6.49 2.93 0.63
CA THR A 134 -7.44 4.04 0.40
C THR A 134 -7.70 4.82 1.69
N GLU A 135 -8.03 4.12 2.79
CA GLU A 135 -8.34 4.75 4.09
C GLU A 135 -7.12 5.45 4.70
N SER A 136 -5.89 4.93 4.50
CA SER A 136 -4.68 5.58 5.01
C SER A 136 -4.40 6.93 4.31
N VAL A 137 -4.59 7.00 2.99
CA VAL A 137 -4.44 8.25 2.22
C VAL A 137 -5.56 9.25 2.56
N GLU A 138 -6.81 8.79 2.68
CA GLU A 138 -7.93 9.63 3.10
C GLU A 138 -7.71 10.20 4.50
N ALA A 139 -7.22 9.39 5.44
CA ALA A 139 -6.90 9.83 6.80
C ALA A 139 -5.89 10.97 6.81
N PHE A 140 -4.86 10.93 5.95
CA PHE A 140 -3.91 12.02 5.81
C PHE A 140 -4.57 13.31 5.30
N VAL A 141 -5.31 13.21 4.20
CA VAL A 141 -5.95 14.36 3.53
C VAL A 141 -6.97 15.05 4.44
N GLN A 142 -7.71 14.26 5.23
CA GLN A 142 -8.74 14.76 6.14
C GLN A 142 -8.18 15.14 7.52
N GLY A 143 -6.98 14.70 7.87
CA GLY A 143 -6.42 14.80 9.22
C GLY A 143 -7.21 13.96 10.23
N ASP A 144 -7.72 12.79 9.81
CA ASP A 144 -8.55 11.92 10.64
C ASP A 144 -7.74 10.84 11.35
N LEU A 145 -7.38 11.14 12.60
CA LEU A 145 -6.66 10.20 13.47
C LEU A 145 -7.41 8.88 13.69
N LYS A 146 -8.74 8.91 13.77
CA LYS A 146 -9.52 7.68 14.03
C LYS A 146 -9.47 6.74 12.83
N MET A 147 -9.49 7.30 11.63
CA MET A 147 -9.36 6.53 10.41
C MET A 147 -7.96 5.91 10.32
N ALA A 148 -6.89 6.65 10.64
CA ALA A 148 -5.54 6.12 10.70
C ALA A 148 -5.42 4.96 11.70
N CYS A 149 -5.87 5.14 12.95
CA CYS A 149 -5.89 4.05 13.95
C CYS A 149 -6.70 2.83 13.51
N LYS A 150 -7.78 3.03 12.74
CA LYS A 150 -8.59 1.93 12.19
C LYS A 150 -7.78 1.11 11.17
N VAL A 151 -7.02 1.76 10.29
CA VAL A 151 -6.16 1.06 9.31
C VAL A 151 -5.16 0.15 10.01
N VAL A 152 -4.51 0.64 11.08
CA VAL A 152 -3.58 -0.18 11.89
C VAL A 152 -4.27 -1.41 12.47
N GLN A 153 -5.54 -1.30 12.92
CA GLN A 153 -6.29 -2.45 13.45
C GLN A 153 -6.78 -3.41 12.36
N ASP A 154 -7.00 -2.92 11.16
CA ASP A 154 -7.49 -3.74 10.04
C ASP A 154 -6.40 -4.67 9.49
N ASP A 155 -5.13 -4.45 9.82
CA ASP A 155 -4.00 -5.31 9.47
C ASP A 155 -4.14 -6.73 10.03
N ASP A 156 -4.65 -6.89 11.24
CA ASP A 156 -4.96 -8.20 11.84
C ASP A 156 -5.81 -9.09 10.91
N LYS A 157 -6.67 -8.50 10.09
CA LYS A 157 -7.51 -9.24 9.14
C LYS A 157 -6.72 -9.78 7.96
N VAL A 158 -5.73 -9.01 7.47
CA VAL A 158 -4.84 -9.44 6.38
C VAL A 158 -3.96 -10.59 6.88
N ASP A 159 -3.42 -10.46 8.08
CA ASP A 159 -2.63 -11.50 8.74
C ASP A 159 -3.41 -12.79 8.94
N GLU A 160 -4.64 -12.72 9.45
CA GLU A 160 -5.50 -13.89 9.57
C GLU A 160 -5.79 -14.59 8.23
N LEU A 161 -6.01 -13.81 7.17
CA LEU A 161 -6.22 -14.33 5.84
C LEU A 161 -4.95 -14.99 5.29
N PHE A 162 -3.78 -14.40 5.50
CA PHE A 162 -2.49 -15.00 5.14
C PHE A 162 -2.29 -16.36 5.81
N LEU A 163 -2.57 -16.45 7.12
CA LEU A 163 -2.47 -17.73 7.84
C LEU A 163 -3.43 -18.80 7.30
N LYS A 164 -4.65 -18.42 6.87
CA LYS A 164 -5.61 -19.32 6.24
C LYS A 164 -5.10 -19.82 4.89
N VAL A 165 -4.64 -18.92 4.01
CA VAL A 165 -4.02 -19.29 2.72
C VAL A 165 -2.86 -20.23 2.93
N ARG A 166 -1.94 -19.92 3.84
CA ARG A 166 -0.79 -20.76 4.15
C ARG A 166 -1.20 -22.16 4.60
N ALA A 167 -2.21 -22.27 5.46
CA ALA A 167 -2.69 -23.58 5.94
C ALA A 167 -3.30 -24.40 4.80
N GLU A 168 -4.06 -23.81 3.90
CA GLU A 168 -4.63 -24.45 2.72
C GLU A 168 -3.55 -24.94 1.76
N LEU A 169 -2.54 -24.12 1.47
CA LEU A 169 -1.43 -24.49 0.59
C LEU A 169 -0.60 -25.64 1.18
N ILE A 170 -0.38 -25.65 2.50
CA ILE A 170 0.27 -26.78 3.19
C ILE A 170 -0.57 -28.08 3.07
N SER A 171 -1.90 -27.98 3.13
CA SER A 171 -2.78 -29.15 2.94
C SER A 171 -2.65 -29.71 1.52
N CYS A 172 -2.66 -28.83 0.50
CA CYS A 172 -2.47 -29.22 -0.89
C CYS A 172 -1.14 -29.94 -1.11
N LEU A 173 -0.04 -29.45 -0.52
CA LEU A 173 1.27 -30.12 -0.60
C LEU A 173 1.27 -31.51 0.05
N LYS A 174 0.59 -31.68 1.20
CA LYS A 174 0.49 -32.98 1.90
C LYS A 174 -0.35 -33.99 1.16
N GLU A 175 -1.37 -33.51 0.46
CA GLU A 175 -2.31 -34.37 -0.28
C GLU A 175 -1.84 -34.62 -1.73
N GLU A 176 -0.68 -34.09 -2.09
CA GLU A 176 -0.11 -34.13 -3.45
C GLU A 176 -1.07 -33.60 -4.51
N VAL A 177 -1.85 -32.56 -4.14
CA VAL A 177 -2.82 -31.89 -5.03
C VAL A 177 -2.19 -30.62 -5.60
N GLY A 178 -2.13 -30.55 -6.93
CA GLY A 178 -1.61 -29.41 -7.67
C GLY A 178 -0.10 -29.46 -7.93
N ASP A 179 0.39 -28.46 -8.64
CA ASP A 179 1.81 -28.29 -8.93
C ASP A 179 2.51 -27.64 -7.73
N PRO A 180 3.55 -28.26 -7.16
CA PRO A 180 4.30 -27.70 -6.04
C PRO A 180 4.93 -26.31 -6.35
N GLU A 181 5.37 -26.04 -7.58
CA GLU A 181 5.93 -24.74 -7.97
C GLU A 181 4.83 -23.67 -7.93
N ALA A 182 3.66 -23.94 -8.53
CA ALA A 182 2.51 -23.05 -8.47
C ALA A 182 2.00 -22.78 -7.04
N ILE A 183 2.12 -23.78 -6.13
CA ILE A 183 1.77 -23.61 -4.71
C ILE A 183 2.73 -22.64 -4.02
N LEU A 184 4.02 -22.72 -4.32
CA LEU A 184 5.01 -21.79 -3.79
C LEU A 184 4.80 -20.38 -4.32
N ASP A 185 4.50 -20.23 -5.62
CA ASP A 185 4.20 -18.92 -6.21
C ASP A 185 2.94 -18.29 -5.58
N LEU A 186 1.90 -19.09 -5.31
CA LEU A 186 0.70 -18.62 -4.58
C LEU A 186 1.02 -18.17 -3.15
N LEU A 187 1.93 -18.86 -2.45
CA LEU A 187 2.38 -18.43 -1.13
C LEU A 187 3.12 -17.09 -1.19
N MET A 188 3.95 -16.90 -2.23
CA MET A 188 4.64 -15.62 -2.45
C MET A 188 3.65 -14.50 -2.77
N ILE A 189 2.66 -14.74 -3.63
CA ILE A 189 1.60 -13.78 -3.91
C ILE A 189 0.85 -13.38 -2.63
N ALA A 190 0.48 -14.35 -1.80
CA ALA A 190 -0.16 -14.06 -0.52
C ALA A 190 0.74 -13.22 0.40
N LYS A 191 2.06 -13.49 0.42
CA LYS A 191 3.02 -12.70 1.20
C LYS A 191 3.17 -11.28 0.66
N TYR A 192 3.08 -11.07 -0.65
CA TYR A 192 3.08 -9.72 -1.21
C TYR A 192 1.82 -8.91 -0.82
N PHE A 193 0.64 -9.54 -0.78
CA PHE A 193 -0.56 -8.86 -0.28
C PHE A 193 -0.46 -8.50 1.22
N GLU A 194 0.12 -9.37 2.04
CA GLU A 194 0.36 -9.06 3.45
C GLU A 194 1.34 -7.88 3.56
N ARG A 195 2.43 -7.85 2.79
CA ARG A 195 3.36 -6.71 2.78
C ARG A 195 2.73 -5.40 2.31
N ILE A 196 1.75 -5.45 1.40
CA ILE A 196 0.96 -4.27 1.04
C ILE A 196 0.19 -3.75 2.27
N GLY A 197 -0.38 -4.65 3.09
CA GLY A 197 -0.99 -4.31 4.38
C GLY A 197 -0.01 -3.63 5.32
N ASP A 198 1.18 -4.22 5.52
CA ASP A 198 2.26 -3.65 6.33
C ASP A 198 2.62 -2.21 5.89
N HIS A 199 2.74 -1.97 4.58
CA HIS A 199 3.04 -0.64 4.06
C HIS A 199 1.87 0.34 4.26
N ALA A 200 0.62 -0.12 4.16
CA ALA A 200 -0.54 0.72 4.47
C ALA A 200 -0.60 1.10 5.96
N VAL A 201 -0.19 0.20 6.87
CA VAL A 201 0.01 0.50 8.30
C VAL A 201 1.07 1.59 8.47
N ASN A 202 2.23 1.45 7.82
CA ASN A 202 3.27 2.48 7.88
C ASN A 202 2.74 3.85 7.43
N VAL A 203 1.99 3.89 6.33
CA VAL A 203 1.34 5.14 5.87
C VAL A 203 0.43 5.70 6.97
N ALA A 204 -0.42 4.88 7.60
CA ALA A 204 -1.33 5.30 8.66
C ALA A 204 -0.57 5.82 9.90
N GLU A 205 0.53 5.19 10.31
CA GLU A 205 1.39 5.65 11.42
C GLU A 205 2.02 7.02 11.11
N TRP A 206 2.42 7.27 9.85
CA TRP A 206 2.88 8.60 9.45
C TRP A 206 1.77 9.65 9.48
N VAL A 207 0.52 9.24 9.20
CA VAL A 207 -0.65 10.12 9.41
C VAL A 207 -0.80 10.46 10.88
N GLU A 208 -0.75 9.49 11.78
CA GLU A 208 -0.80 9.71 13.23
C GLU A 208 0.30 10.68 13.68
N TYR A 209 1.53 10.47 13.23
CA TYR A 209 2.64 11.38 13.49
C TYR A 209 2.37 12.79 13.00
N SER A 210 1.83 12.97 11.80
CA SER A 210 1.54 14.28 11.24
C SER A 210 0.58 15.10 12.12
N ILE A 211 -0.36 14.41 12.77
CA ILE A 211 -1.41 15.00 13.60
C ILE A 211 -0.91 15.22 15.05
N THR A 212 -0.37 14.16 15.65
CA THR A 212 -0.02 14.15 17.09
C THR A 212 1.39 14.68 17.38
N GLY A 213 2.31 14.53 16.43
CA GLY A 213 3.73 14.77 16.60
C GLY A 213 4.46 13.63 17.32
N ILE A 214 3.79 12.53 17.60
CA ILE A 214 4.36 11.33 18.22
C ILE A 214 4.41 10.24 17.15
N HIS A 215 5.59 9.67 16.93
CA HIS A 215 5.77 8.49 16.09
C HIS A 215 5.96 7.30 17.05
N GLU A 216 4.96 6.45 17.15
CA GLU A 216 5.11 5.18 17.85
C GLU A 216 5.84 4.24 16.89
N SER A 217 7.16 4.08 17.08
CA SER A 217 7.91 3.05 16.35
C SER A 217 7.41 1.69 16.79
N ASN A 218 6.99 0.87 15.83
CA ASN A 218 6.42 -0.45 16.00
C ASN A 218 7.14 -1.35 17.01
N GLU A 219 6.59 -1.44 18.24
CA GLU A 219 6.77 -2.60 19.10
C GLU A 219 5.63 -3.63 18.91
N HIS A 220 4.76 -3.44 17.90
CA HIS A 220 3.55 -4.26 17.70
C HIS A 220 3.67 -5.37 16.65
N HIS A 221 4.84 -5.60 16.07
CA HIS A 221 5.04 -6.89 15.42
C HIS A 221 5.48 -7.92 16.47
N PRO A 222 4.61 -8.84 16.90
CA PRO A 222 5.10 -10.03 17.55
C PRO A 222 5.99 -10.72 16.51
N GLN A 223 7.28 -10.86 16.84
CA GLN A 223 8.21 -11.72 16.12
C GLN A 223 7.63 -13.13 16.13
N ASN A 224 6.76 -13.46 15.26
CA ASN A 224 6.36 -14.83 14.96
C ASN A 224 7.37 -15.37 13.95
N VAL A 225 8.52 -15.73 14.53
CA VAL A 225 9.08 -17.08 14.63
C VAL A 225 8.67 -18.00 13.47
N LEU A 226 9.67 -18.28 12.67
CA LEU A 226 9.98 -19.45 11.82
C LEU A 226 9.01 -20.64 11.89
#